data_4ff1d4de953eb1f9e5530f8e9f0f78de
#
_entry.id   4ff1d4de953eb1f9e5530f8e9f0f78de
#
_cell.length_a   1.000
_cell.length_b   1.000
_cell.length_c   1.000
_cell.angle_alpha   90.00
_cell.angle_beta   90.00
_cell.angle_gamma   90.00
#
_symmetry.space_group_name_H-M   'P 1'
#
loop_
_entity.id
_entity.type
_entity.pdbx_description
1 polymer ?
#
loop_
_entity_poly.entity_id
_entity_poly.type
_entity_poly.pdbx_seq_one_letter_code
_entity_poly.pdbx_strand_id
1 'polypeptide(L)'
;PGKRVRIAAAATPGEPATSLRVHYRRADGNHAGWQIHSWNAAQSPDWNAGWNAAGSDDFGVYYDVPLASGHGTVGFLLHRGDDKDNGGADQSYVLQAGANEIWRLQGDSSNYASNPLLLAAPDIKTVRVHYKRFDGAYSAWGLHLWNGSGLDVAQLPAGLEIDRWNQPVALNAMPGHAIGTGEVVFDIPVLNPQGDTSRKALEFIIHGMPPNENDKDGRDNNIRIEYAALTIQNQVGHVWLVERDATVYTAAPDLRQISSTDARAVWLDRRLVKWPRVSGSGVRLCHSATGQIQVAADAAVQGADGCLSLDAFSGSVPAALAQRFKYVAGGGVFSVRDADLARLPALHQQQLVLVQEDANGKVQNATTAQIAGALDDLYAAANEVPDLGAVVANGSTSFKLWAPTAQAVSLVLSTPVNGGMLSRTSTEPMTRDAATGVWSLRKPGSLQGASYRYQVQVFVKGTGLVKNLVTDPYSLGLGLGGQQSVVMDLNAAATKPAGWDASAPPATVSAPS
;
A
#
# COMPACT_ATOMS: atom_id res chain seq x y z
N PRO A 1 6.97 5.22 55.07
CA PRO A 1 6.00 4.55 54.25
C PRO A 1 6.62 4.37 52.87
N GLY A 2 6.95 3.07 52.55
CA GLY A 2 7.69 2.73 51.34
C GLY A 2 6.84 2.96 50.08
N LYS A 3 7.39 3.75 49.15
CA LYS A 3 6.87 3.85 47.77
C LYS A 3 7.06 2.49 47.09
N ARG A 4 5.98 1.80 46.74
CA ARG A 4 6.03 0.63 45.88
C ARG A 4 6.28 1.10 44.45
N VAL A 5 7.49 0.91 43.96
CA VAL A 5 7.77 0.92 42.53
C VAL A 5 7.05 -0.29 41.95
N ARG A 6 5.98 -0.06 41.20
CA ARG A 6 5.35 -1.11 40.41
C ARG A 6 6.27 -1.33 39.21
N ILE A 7 7.09 -2.36 39.26
CA ILE A 7 7.75 -2.89 38.07
C ILE A 7 6.62 -3.43 37.21
N ALA A 8 6.42 -2.85 36.00
CA ALA A 8 5.55 -3.44 35.01
C ALA A 8 5.97 -4.91 34.84
N ALA A 9 5.01 -5.82 34.90
CA ALA A 9 5.30 -7.23 34.69
C ALA A 9 6.00 -7.36 33.34
N ALA A 10 7.22 -7.90 33.33
CA ALA A 10 7.94 -8.18 32.09
C ALA A 10 7.04 -9.09 31.25
N ALA A 11 6.66 -8.63 30.05
CA ALA A 11 5.91 -9.45 29.14
C ALA A 11 6.73 -10.70 28.80
N THR A 12 6.07 -11.84 28.75
CA THR A 12 6.70 -13.11 28.37
C THR A 12 7.20 -12.96 26.93
N PRO A 13 8.47 -13.25 26.63
CA PRO A 13 8.96 -13.17 25.25
C PRO A 13 8.11 -14.07 24.33
N GLY A 14 7.54 -13.50 23.29
CA GLY A 14 6.78 -14.22 22.27
C GLY A 14 5.25 -14.00 22.26
N GLU A 15 4.67 -13.38 23.31
CA GLU A 15 3.26 -13.01 23.26
C GLU A 15 3.06 -11.70 22.48
N PRO A 16 2.03 -11.62 21.59
CA PRO A 16 1.72 -10.39 20.89
C PRO A 16 1.35 -9.27 21.86
N ALA A 17 1.81 -8.06 21.60
CA ALA A 17 1.40 -6.89 22.35
C ALA A 17 -0.11 -6.65 22.18
N THR A 18 -0.79 -6.32 23.27
CA THR A 18 -2.24 -6.02 23.28
C THR A 18 -2.54 -4.53 23.43
N SER A 19 -1.58 -3.76 23.92
CA SER A 19 -1.68 -2.30 24.06
C SER A 19 -0.33 -1.62 23.90
N LEU A 20 -0.36 -0.35 23.47
CA LEU A 20 0.76 0.59 23.58
C LEU A 20 0.47 1.52 24.75
N ARG A 21 1.35 1.57 25.74
CA ARG A 21 1.27 2.55 26.83
C ARG A 21 2.01 3.83 26.44
N VAL A 22 1.30 4.95 26.47
CA VAL A 22 1.85 6.28 26.17
C VAL A 22 1.78 7.13 27.43
N HIS A 23 2.93 7.42 28.06
CA HIS A 23 3.03 8.40 29.13
C HIS A 23 3.13 9.80 28.51
N TYR A 24 2.38 10.74 29.04
CA TYR A 24 2.34 12.11 28.52
C TYR A 24 2.49 13.13 29.63
N ARG A 25 3.42 14.04 29.44
CA ARG A 25 3.65 15.16 30.35
C ARG A 25 3.46 16.51 29.65
N ARG A 26 2.69 17.35 30.27
CA ARG A 26 2.52 18.74 29.89
C ARG A 26 3.28 19.66 30.84
N ALA A 27 3.87 20.74 30.30
CA ALA A 27 4.62 21.72 31.09
C ALA A 27 3.72 22.47 32.08
N ASP A 28 2.44 22.71 31.70
CA ASP A 28 1.42 23.35 32.53
C ASP A 28 0.78 22.41 33.57
N GLY A 29 1.08 21.12 33.52
CA GLY A 29 0.49 20.08 34.37
C GLY A 29 -1.01 19.84 34.09
N ASN A 30 -1.62 20.50 33.15
CA ASN A 30 -3.04 20.37 32.85
C ASN A 30 -3.30 19.35 31.75
N HIS A 31 -3.63 18.12 32.14
CA HIS A 31 -3.93 17.00 31.24
C HIS A 31 -5.45 16.82 30.99
N ALA A 32 -6.31 17.67 31.60
CA ALA A 32 -7.76 17.50 31.49
C ALA A 32 -8.25 17.62 30.03
N GLY A 33 -9.02 16.63 29.59
CA GLY A 33 -9.60 16.59 28.25
C GLY A 33 -8.64 16.21 27.13
N TRP A 34 -7.36 15.98 27.40
CA TRP A 34 -6.42 15.45 26.41
C TRP A 34 -6.67 13.96 26.18
N GLN A 35 -6.74 13.56 24.90
CA GLN A 35 -7.05 12.22 24.43
C GLN A 35 -6.05 11.79 23.36
N ILE A 36 -5.93 10.48 23.14
CA ILE A 36 -5.20 9.93 21.99
C ILE A 36 -6.20 9.50 20.92
N HIS A 37 -6.04 10.03 19.71
CA HIS A 37 -6.57 9.46 18.49
C HIS A 37 -5.50 8.55 17.87
N SER A 38 -5.87 7.35 17.42
CA SER A 38 -4.91 6.35 16.94
C SER A 38 -5.41 5.62 15.68
N TRP A 39 -4.49 5.04 14.92
CA TRP A 39 -4.76 4.32 13.67
C TRP A 39 -3.66 3.30 13.33
N ASN A 40 -3.77 2.63 12.18
CA ASN A 40 -2.89 1.57 11.68
C ASN A 40 -2.91 0.32 12.59
N ALA A 41 -1.79 -0.02 13.24
CA ALA A 41 -1.69 -1.17 14.14
C ALA A 41 -2.49 -1.01 15.46
N ALA A 42 -3.01 0.18 15.75
CA ALA A 42 -3.92 0.43 16.87
C ALA A 42 -5.38 0.42 16.42
N GLN A 43 -6.30 0.24 17.38
CA GLN A 43 -7.71 0.51 17.14
C GLN A 43 -7.91 2.01 16.89
N SER A 44 -8.82 2.34 15.95
CA SER A 44 -9.09 3.73 15.57
C SER A 44 -10.42 4.18 16.17
N PRO A 45 -10.41 5.02 17.20
CA PRO A 45 -11.62 5.60 17.78
C PRO A 45 -12.16 6.71 16.89
N ASP A 46 -13.43 7.12 17.08
CA ASP A 46 -13.92 8.35 16.48
C ASP A 46 -13.16 9.57 17.02
N TRP A 47 -13.03 10.63 16.22
CA TRP A 47 -12.28 11.82 16.60
C TRP A 47 -12.72 12.42 17.94
N ASN A 48 -14.00 12.48 18.20
CA ASN A 48 -14.57 13.03 19.44
C ASN A 48 -14.64 12.03 20.61
N ALA A 49 -14.16 10.81 20.42
CA ALA A 49 -14.21 9.73 21.39
C ALA A 49 -12.84 9.02 21.53
N GLY A 50 -11.75 9.78 21.48
CA GLY A 50 -10.39 9.29 21.62
C GLY A 50 -10.14 8.57 22.97
N TRP A 51 -9.01 7.89 23.06
CA TRP A 51 -8.60 7.20 24.29
C TRP A 51 -8.32 8.22 25.40
N ASN A 52 -9.03 8.11 26.49
CA ASN A 52 -8.81 8.92 27.70
C ASN A 52 -7.61 8.38 28.49
N ALA A 53 -7.03 9.22 29.34
CA ALA A 53 -6.00 8.78 30.26
C ALA A 53 -6.51 7.62 31.13
N ALA A 54 -5.74 6.52 31.15
CA ALA A 54 -5.99 5.33 31.95
C ALA A 54 -5.57 5.51 33.41
N GLY A 55 -4.66 6.48 33.66
CA GLY A 55 -4.18 6.80 35.00
C GLY A 55 -3.11 7.88 34.98
N SER A 56 -2.45 8.08 36.12
CA SER A 56 -1.34 9.02 36.29
C SER A 56 -0.20 8.40 37.10
N ASP A 57 1.01 8.92 36.90
CA ASP A 57 2.23 8.55 37.63
C ASP A 57 3.08 9.78 37.98
N ASP A 58 4.31 9.59 38.41
CA ASP A 58 5.24 10.69 38.73
C ASP A 58 5.68 11.50 37.50
N PHE A 59 5.50 10.96 36.27
CA PHE A 59 5.80 11.66 35.02
C PHE A 59 4.63 12.57 34.57
N GLY A 60 3.41 12.04 34.59
CA GLY A 60 2.23 12.74 34.14
C GLY A 60 1.01 11.83 34.11
N VAL A 61 0.30 11.80 33.00
CA VAL A 61 -0.78 10.84 32.75
C VAL A 61 -0.29 9.76 31.76
N TYR A 62 -0.94 8.59 31.79
CA TYR A 62 -0.68 7.58 30.78
C TYR A 62 -1.97 7.07 30.13
N TYR A 63 -1.85 6.66 28.88
CA TYR A 63 -2.90 6.10 28.04
C TYR A 63 -2.53 4.67 27.68
N ASP A 64 -3.48 3.76 27.77
CA ASP A 64 -3.35 2.40 27.26
C ASP A 64 -4.12 2.30 25.95
N VAL A 65 -3.41 2.45 24.82
CA VAL A 65 -3.98 2.42 23.47
C VAL A 65 -4.15 0.98 23.03
N PRO A 66 -5.38 0.49 22.83
CA PRO A 66 -5.62 -0.89 22.39
C PRO A 66 -5.08 -1.13 20.98
N LEU A 67 -4.44 -2.27 20.76
CA LEU A 67 -3.91 -2.64 19.46
C LEU A 67 -4.94 -3.43 18.64
N ALA A 68 -4.96 -3.17 17.34
CA ALA A 68 -5.66 -3.97 16.34
C ALA A 68 -4.76 -5.11 15.83
N SER A 69 -3.43 -4.94 15.95
CA SER A 69 -2.43 -5.91 15.57
C SER A 69 -1.28 -5.87 16.59
N GLY A 70 -0.73 -7.02 16.94
CA GLY A 70 0.44 -7.13 17.84
C GLY A 70 1.78 -6.74 17.20
N HIS A 71 1.79 -6.31 15.95
CA HIS A 71 2.96 -5.90 15.17
C HIS A 71 2.62 -4.77 14.19
N GLY A 72 3.65 -4.10 13.67
CA GLY A 72 3.52 -2.99 12.74
C GLY A 72 3.68 -1.62 13.40
N THR A 73 3.22 -0.58 12.74
CA THR A 73 3.35 0.80 13.20
C THR A 73 2.01 1.31 13.73
N VAL A 74 2.00 1.82 14.95
CA VAL A 74 0.89 2.58 15.52
C VAL A 74 1.06 4.04 15.09
N GLY A 75 0.07 4.59 14.40
CA GLY A 75 -0.07 6.03 14.23
C GLY A 75 -0.89 6.60 15.39
N PHE A 76 -0.55 7.78 15.89
CA PHE A 76 -1.34 8.43 16.93
C PHE A 76 -1.13 9.94 16.97
N LEU A 77 -2.07 10.63 17.60
CA LEU A 77 -2.04 12.06 17.85
C LEU A 77 -2.66 12.36 19.22
N LEU A 78 -2.00 13.20 20.01
CA LEU A 78 -2.53 13.75 21.25
C LEU A 78 -3.32 15.03 20.93
N HIS A 79 -4.57 15.11 21.36
CA HIS A 79 -5.42 16.27 21.12
C HIS A 79 -6.43 16.51 22.25
N ARG A 80 -6.99 17.73 22.26
CA ARG A 80 -8.10 18.14 23.13
C ARG A 80 -9.08 18.96 22.28
N GLY A 81 -10.16 18.34 21.82
CA GLY A 81 -11.00 18.91 20.78
C GLY A 81 -10.17 19.16 19.52
N ASP A 82 -10.13 20.39 19.03
CA ASP A 82 -9.31 20.79 17.86
C ASP A 82 -7.87 21.18 18.21
N ASP A 83 -7.55 21.36 19.49
CA ASP A 83 -6.18 21.61 19.95
C ASP A 83 -5.34 20.33 19.77
N LYS A 84 -4.26 20.41 19.05
CA LYS A 84 -3.35 19.28 18.81
C LYS A 84 -2.00 19.52 19.43
N ASP A 85 -1.41 18.50 20.03
CA ASP A 85 -0.04 18.56 20.49
C ASP A 85 0.94 18.55 19.31
N ASN A 86 2.16 19.02 19.54
CA ASN A 86 3.24 19.04 18.55
C ASN A 86 2.85 19.69 17.22
N GLY A 87 2.07 20.79 17.27
CA GLY A 87 1.64 21.54 16.08
C GLY A 87 0.73 20.76 15.12
N GLY A 88 0.11 19.68 15.60
CA GLY A 88 -0.78 18.83 14.81
C GLY A 88 -0.07 17.77 13.97
N ALA A 89 1.25 17.59 14.17
CA ALA A 89 2.00 16.56 13.47
C ALA A 89 1.63 15.16 13.98
N ASP A 90 1.38 14.25 13.06
CA ASP A 90 1.15 12.84 13.33
C ASP A 90 2.38 12.21 13.98
N GLN A 91 2.13 11.35 14.96
CA GLN A 91 3.15 10.59 15.65
C GLN A 91 3.08 9.12 15.22
N SER A 92 4.19 8.43 15.30
CA SER A 92 4.22 7.00 14.99
C SER A 92 5.14 6.23 15.94
N TYR A 93 4.77 4.98 16.23
CA TYR A 93 5.57 4.06 17.02
C TYR A 93 5.55 2.67 16.41
N VAL A 94 6.73 2.07 16.24
CA VAL A 94 6.85 0.70 15.75
C VAL A 94 6.80 -0.25 16.93
N LEU A 95 5.81 -1.15 16.92
CA LEU A 95 5.62 -2.13 17.97
C LEU A 95 6.81 -3.07 18.07
N GLN A 96 7.27 -3.28 19.30
CA GLN A 96 8.32 -4.21 19.64
C GLN A 96 7.71 -5.53 20.15
N ALA A 97 8.46 -6.62 20.09
CA ALA A 97 8.06 -7.86 20.76
C ALA A 97 8.00 -7.62 22.27
N GLY A 98 6.87 -7.91 22.89
CA GLY A 98 6.66 -7.76 24.34
C GLY A 98 5.92 -6.48 24.72
N ALA A 99 6.28 -5.89 25.87
CA ALA A 99 5.64 -4.68 26.38
C ALA A 99 6.04 -3.47 25.53
N ASN A 100 5.03 -2.67 25.12
CA ASN A 100 5.22 -1.44 24.37
C ASN A 100 4.84 -0.25 25.27
N GLU A 101 5.83 0.57 25.59
CA GLU A 101 5.71 1.70 26.50
C GLU A 101 6.61 2.85 26.04
N ILE A 102 6.06 4.05 25.95
CA ILE A 102 6.78 5.26 25.51
C ILE A 102 6.41 6.45 26.39
N TRP A 103 7.34 7.42 26.46
CA TRP A 103 7.15 8.69 27.17
C TRP A 103 7.15 9.84 26.17
N ARG A 104 6.23 10.78 26.37
CA ARG A 104 6.02 11.95 25.51
C ARG A 104 6.04 13.22 26.33
N LEU A 105 6.73 14.25 25.84
CA LEU A 105 6.69 15.60 26.38
C LEU A 105 5.83 16.48 25.46
N GLN A 106 5.07 17.38 26.03
CA GLN A 106 4.30 18.39 25.28
C GLN A 106 5.20 19.12 24.28
N GLY A 107 4.75 19.18 23.00
CA GLY A 107 5.44 19.89 21.93
C GLY A 107 6.71 19.21 21.41
N ASP A 108 7.08 18.05 21.93
CA ASP A 108 8.24 17.27 21.50
C ASP A 108 7.80 16.13 20.58
N SER A 109 8.46 15.98 19.43
CA SER A 109 8.16 14.93 18.47
C SER A 109 8.75 13.55 18.83
N SER A 110 9.58 13.46 19.88
CA SER A 110 10.29 12.22 20.24
C SER A 110 9.42 11.25 21.01
N ASN A 111 9.55 9.95 20.72
CA ASN A 111 9.08 8.85 21.56
C ASN A 111 10.26 8.35 22.42
N TYR A 112 10.24 8.66 23.70
CA TYR A 112 11.29 8.22 24.62
C TYR A 112 11.03 6.79 25.09
N ALA A 113 12.05 5.94 25.07
CA ALA A 113 11.95 4.55 25.55
C ALA A 113 11.93 4.42 27.10
N SER A 114 12.20 5.50 27.81
CA SER A 114 12.16 5.59 29.27
C SER A 114 11.84 7.02 29.70
N ASN A 115 11.49 7.22 30.98
CA ASN A 115 11.17 8.55 31.50
C ASN A 115 12.32 9.55 31.27
N PRO A 116 12.17 10.54 30.37
CA PRO A 116 13.26 11.45 29.99
C PRO A 116 13.66 12.42 31.13
N LEU A 117 12.83 12.55 32.16
CA LEU A 117 13.17 13.39 33.33
C LEU A 117 14.13 12.72 34.31
N LEU A 118 14.27 11.41 34.21
CA LEU A 118 15.14 10.62 35.07
C LEU A 118 16.49 10.31 34.41
N LEU A 119 16.63 10.62 33.11
CA LEU A 119 17.85 10.32 32.39
C LEU A 119 18.94 11.36 32.71
N ALA A 120 20.07 10.90 33.23
CA ALA A 120 21.31 11.64 33.09
C ALA A 120 21.60 11.87 31.61
N ALA A 121 22.32 12.96 31.25
CA ALA A 121 22.72 13.19 29.89
C ALA A 121 23.36 11.92 29.31
N PRO A 122 22.88 11.39 28.15
CA PRO A 122 23.35 10.11 27.64
C PRO A 122 24.83 10.19 27.25
N ASP A 123 25.58 9.11 27.55
CA ASP A 123 26.97 8.98 27.07
C ASP A 123 26.99 8.39 25.68
N ILE A 124 26.95 9.26 24.68
CA ILE A 124 26.93 8.89 23.26
C ILE A 124 28.01 9.64 22.48
N LYS A 125 28.71 8.93 21.60
CA LYS A 125 29.73 9.51 20.69
C LYS A 125 29.44 9.17 19.24
N THR A 126 28.57 8.20 18.97
CA THR A 126 28.28 7.74 17.61
C THR A 126 26.81 7.42 17.47
N VAL A 127 26.20 7.91 16.41
CA VAL A 127 24.92 7.43 15.90
C VAL A 127 25.20 6.51 14.72
N ARG A 128 24.88 5.23 14.87
CA ARG A 128 24.93 4.25 13.78
C ARG A 128 23.61 4.24 13.05
N VAL A 129 23.66 4.61 11.79
CA VAL A 129 22.50 4.69 10.90
C VAL A 129 22.43 3.42 10.05
N HIS A 130 21.31 2.73 10.13
CA HIS A 130 20.89 1.66 9.23
C HIS A 130 19.93 2.25 8.22
N TYR A 131 20.34 2.38 6.97
CA TYR A 131 19.53 3.00 5.94
C TYR A 131 19.08 1.99 4.89
N LYS A 132 17.76 1.81 4.78
CA LYS A 132 17.12 0.88 3.85
C LYS A 132 16.58 1.61 2.64
N ARG A 133 17.03 1.20 1.45
CA ARG A 133 16.42 1.54 0.17
C ARG A 133 15.95 0.29 -0.56
N PHE A 134 14.72 0.33 -1.08
CA PHE A 134 14.15 -0.80 -1.82
C PHE A 134 14.60 -0.82 -3.29
N ASP A 135 15.11 0.33 -3.81
CA ASP A 135 15.70 0.41 -5.15
C ASP A 135 17.17 0.00 -5.19
N GLY A 136 17.82 -0.14 -4.04
CA GLY A 136 19.25 -0.47 -3.93
C GLY A 136 20.20 0.63 -4.43
N ALA A 137 19.69 1.79 -4.81
CA ALA A 137 20.46 2.86 -5.46
C ALA A 137 21.20 3.76 -4.45
N TYR A 138 21.92 3.18 -3.48
CA TYR A 138 22.59 3.92 -2.40
C TYR A 138 23.63 4.94 -2.89
N SER A 139 24.31 4.67 -4.00
CA SER A 139 25.31 5.58 -4.56
C SER A 139 24.74 6.87 -5.15
N ALA A 140 23.43 6.90 -5.41
CA ALA A 140 22.71 8.07 -5.88
C ALA A 140 22.29 9.03 -4.75
N TRP A 141 22.59 8.70 -3.50
CA TRP A 141 22.17 9.44 -2.31
C TRP A 141 23.37 9.78 -1.43
N GLY A 142 23.28 10.93 -0.75
CA GLY A 142 24.32 11.43 0.14
C GLY A 142 23.74 12.14 1.36
N LEU A 143 24.63 12.58 2.25
CA LEU A 143 24.30 13.27 3.48
C LEU A 143 24.61 14.75 3.36
N HIS A 144 23.66 15.60 3.64
CA HIS A 144 23.94 16.98 4.00
C HIS A 144 24.17 17.05 5.51
N LEU A 145 25.42 17.33 5.87
CA LEU A 145 25.88 17.50 7.23
C LEU A 145 26.30 18.96 7.43
N TRP A 146 26.03 19.53 8.61
CA TRP A 146 26.43 20.91 8.89
C TRP A 146 26.93 21.09 10.33
N ASN A 147 27.71 22.15 10.51
CA ASN A 147 28.23 22.50 11.82
C ASN A 147 27.08 22.98 12.75
N GLY A 148 27.10 22.57 13.99
CA GLY A 148 26.07 22.94 14.97
C GLY A 148 24.85 21.99 15.00
N SER A 149 24.81 20.99 14.13
CA SER A 149 23.73 19.98 14.06
C SER A 149 23.84 18.86 15.12
N GLY A 150 24.75 18.96 16.06
CA GLY A 150 25.11 17.87 16.98
C GLY A 150 26.27 17.00 16.47
N LEU A 151 26.72 17.23 15.26
CA LEU A 151 27.83 16.53 14.61
C LEU A 151 29.17 16.86 15.31
N ASP A 152 29.99 15.84 15.60
CA ASP A 152 31.38 16.02 16.02
C ASP A 152 32.29 16.10 14.77
N VAL A 153 32.47 17.32 14.27
CA VAL A 153 33.24 17.59 13.04
C VAL A 153 34.70 17.14 13.19
N ALA A 154 35.27 17.19 14.40
CA ALA A 154 36.65 16.81 14.65
C ALA A 154 36.91 15.29 14.48
N GLN A 155 35.87 14.48 14.54
CA GLN A 155 35.94 13.03 14.38
C GLN A 155 35.57 12.55 12.97
N LEU A 156 35.25 13.47 12.06
CA LEU A 156 35.01 13.12 10.66
C LEU A 156 36.32 12.74 9.96
N PRO A 157 36.27 11.89 8.91
CA PRO A 157 37.43 11.59 8.08
C PRO A 157 38.07 12.86 7.51
N ALA A 158 39.40 12.88 7.48
CA ALA A 158 40.15 14.02 6.94
C ALA A 158 39.79 14.29 5.48
N GLY A 159 39.57 15.56 5.15
CA GLY A 159 39.20 15.99 3.80
C GLY A 159 37.73 15.86 3.44
N LEU A 160 36.87 15.43 4.38
CA LEU A 160 35.43 15.39 4.17
C LEU A 160 34.87 16.80 4.33
N GLU A 161 34.22 17.31 3.29
CA GLU A 161 33.63 18.65 3.29
C GLU A 161 32.15 18.58 3.71
N ILE A 162 31.75 19.47 4.61
CA ILE A 162 30.35 19.62 5.11
C ILE A 162 29.82 21.00 4.75
N ASP A 163 28.57 21.30 5.11
CA ASP A 163 27.89 22.58 4.83
C ASP A 163 27.72 22.90 3.33
N ARG A 164 27.76 21.87 2.46
CA ARG A 164 27.65 22.04 1.01
C ARG A 164 26.44 21.30 0.47
N TRP A 165 25.38 22.03 0.16
CA TRP A 165 24.16 21.43 -0.42
C TRP A 165 24.44 20.71 -1.76
N ASN A 166 25.20 21.35 -2.66
CA ASN A 166 25.46 20.79 -3.98
C ASN A 166 26.57 19.71 -4.00
N GLN A 167 27.12 19.37 -2.85
CA GLN A 167 28.16 18.36 -2.69
C GLN A 167 27.89 17.53 -1.43
N PRO A 168 26.78 16.76 -1.41
CA PRO A 168 26.48 15.94 -0.24
C PRO A 168 27.57 14.89 -0.02
N VAL A 169 27.79 14.55 1.25
CA VAL A 169 28.76 13.53 1.62
C VAL A 169 28.26 12.17 1.16
N ALA A 170 29.02 11.47 0.34
CA ALA A 170 28.67 10.14 -0.11
C ALA A 170 28.58 9.18 1.08
N LEU A 171 27.58 8.28 1.10
CA LEU A 171 27.38 7.34 2.22
C LEU A 171 28.62 6.49 2.48
N ASN A 172 29.35 6.09 1.45
CA ASN A 172 30.57 5.29 1.55
C ASN A 172 31.80 6.06 2.06
N ALA A 173 31.70 7.39 2.18
CA ALA A 173 32.76 8.20 2.79
C ALA A 173 32.64 8.28 4.33
N MET A 174 31.51 7.84 4.87
CA MET A 174 31.26 7.85 6.31
C MET A 174 31.99 6.70 7.03
N PRO A 175 32.41 6.90 8.29
CA PRO A 175 32.96 5.83 9.11
C PRO A 175 32.02 4.64 9.22
N GLY A 176 32.54 3.45 9.42
CA GLY A 176 31.75 2.24 9.64
C GLY A 176 30.87 1.82 8.47
N HIS A 177 31.06 2.44 7.29
CA HIS A 177 30.26 2.11 6.10
C HIS A 177 30.37 0.62 5.75
N ALA A 178 29.21 -0.04 5.67
CA ALA A 178 29.08 -1.41 5.21
C ALA A 178 27.77 -1.60 4.45
N ILE A 179 27.81 -2.43 3.41
CA ILE A 179 26.61 -2.86 2.71
C ILE A 179 26.22 -4.21 3.27
N GLY A 180 25.11 -4.22 4.00
CA GLY A 180 24.49 -5.44 4.52
C GLY A 180 23.48 -6.06 3.55
N THR A 181 22.75 -7.06 4.00
CA THR A 181 21.66 -7.67 3.22
C THR A 181 20.50 -6.70 3.09
N GLY A 182 20.57 -5.84 2.07
CA GLY A 182 19.49 -4.92 1.69
C GLY A 182 19.42 -3.63 2.50
N GLU A 183 20.47 -3.24 3.22
CA GLU A 183 20.64 -1.94 3.86
C GLU A 183 22.10 -1.48 3.78
N VAL A 184 22.31 -0.19 3.95
CA VAL A 184 23.64 0.40 4.16
C VAL A 184 23.73 0.86 5.61
N VAL A 185 24.84 0.54 6.27
CA VAL A 185 25.15 0.99 7.62
C VAL A 185 26.28 2.00 7.56
N PHE A 186 26.21 3.07 8.33
CA PHE A 186 27.30 4.03 8.51
C PHE A 186 27.19 4.73 9.86
N ASP A 187 28.31 5.29 10.31
CA ASP A 187 28.46 5.94 11.60
C ASP A 187 28.56 7.46 11.43
N ILE A 188 27.77 8.20 12.21
CA ILE A 188 27.90 9.66 12.31
C ILE A 188 28.45 9.97 13.70
N PRO A 189 29.67 10.55 13.81
CA PRO A 189 30.22 10.97 15.09
C PRO A 189 29.43 12.15 15.64
N VAL A 190 29.12 12.13 16.93
CA VAL A 190 28.29 13.15 17.59
C VAL A 190 28.96 13.74 18.81
N LEU A 191 28.69 15.01 19.05
CA LEU A 191 29.14 15.71 20.26
C LEU A 191 28.48 15.10 21.48
N ASN A 192 29.31 14.56 22.42
CA ASN A 192 28.83 13.91 23.63
C ASN A 192 28.05 14.91 24.52
N PRO A 193 26.80 14.67 24.89
CA PRO A 193 26.00 15.57 25.70
C PRO A 193 26.38 15.56 27.20
N GLN A 194 27.21 14.64 27.67
CA GLN A 194 27.59 14.58 29.09
C GLN A 194 28.32 15.84 29.60
N GLY A 195 29.00 16.54 28.72
CA GLY A 195 29.66 17.81 29.05
C GLY A 195 28.84 19.07 28.78
N ASP A 196 27.73 18.91 28.04
CA ASP A 196 26.88 20.02 27.58
C ASP A 196 25.47 19.53 27.28
N THR A 197 24.56 19.75 28.21
CA THR A 197 23.17 19.29 28.11
C THR A 197 22.36 19.98 27.01
N SER A 198 22.88 21.01 26.35
CA SER A 198 22.28 21.60 25.15
C SER A 198 22.39 20.71 23.90
N ARG A 199 23.33 19.75 23.91
CA ARG A 199 23.60 18.80 22.82
C ARG A 199 22.70 17.58 22.95
N LYS A 200 21.43 17.72 22.59
CA LYS A 200 20.41 16.68 22.83
C LYS A 200 20.13 15.80 21.63
N ALA A 201 20.53 16.25 20.43
CA ALA A 201 20.14 15.60 19.19
C ALA A 201 21.22 15.75 18.11
N LEU A 202 21.16 14.87 17.11
CA LEU A 202 21.84 14.98 15.83
C LEU A 202 20.80 15.36 14.76
N GLU A 203 21.18 16.27 13.86
CA GLU A 203 20.38 16.57 12.68
C GLU A 203 21.19 16.40 11.38
N PHE A 204 20.56 15.90 10.33
CA PHE A 204 21.11 15.80 8.99
C PHE A 204 19.99 15.62 7.96
N ILE A 205 20.34 15.68 6.68
CA ILE A 205 19.41 15.42 5.57
C ILE A 205 20.01 14.35 4.66
N ILE A 206 19.19 13.42 4.20
CA ILE A 206 19.53 12.53 3.08
C ILE A 206 18.88 13.08 1.84
N HIS A 207 19.70 13.37 0.81
CA HIS A 207 19.22 13.85 -0.47
C HIS A 207 20.05 13.31 -1.64
N GLY A 208 19.56 13.52 -2.86
CA GLY A 208 20.20 13.00 -4.06
C GLY A 208 21.62 13.58 -4.28
N MET A 209 22.47 12.77 -4.90
CA MET A 209 23.74 13.26 -5.46
C MET A 209 23.47 14.10 -6.72
N PRO A 210 24.35 15.06 -7.07
CA PRO A 210 24.20 15.84 -8.29
C PRO A 210 24.00 14.96 -9.56
N PRO A 211 23.11 15.35 -10.47
CA PRO A 211 22.37 16.63 -10.54
C PRO A 211 21.00 16.64 -9.83
N ASN A 212 20.74 15.69 -8.93
CA ASN A 212 19.44 15.52 -8.25
C ASN A 212 19.47 15.97 -6.78
N GLU A 213 20.30 16.94 -6.42
CA GLU A 213 20.52 17.41 -5.05
C GLU A 213 19.26 18.00 -4.37
N ASN A 214 18.26 18.39 -5.16
CA ASN A 214 16.98 18.86 -4.63
C ASN A 214 15.97 17.72 -4.32
N ASP A 215 16.31 16.49 -4.70
CA ASP A 215 15.49 15.33 -4.40
C ASP A 215 15.79 14.83 -2.98
N LYS A 216 14.92 15.14 -2.04
CA LYS A 216 15.03 14.67 -0.65
C LYS A 216 14.44 13.28 -0.53
N ASP A 217 14.93 12.50 0.41
CA ASP A 217 14.48 11.12 0.67
C ASP A 217 13.05 11.05 1.27
N GLY A 218 12.08 11.70 0.60
CA GLY A 218 10.67 11.70 0.98
C GLY A 218 10.36 12.45 2.28
N ARG A 219 11.30 13.25 2.80
CA ARG A 219 11.17 14.05 4.01
C ARG A 219 11.34 15.51 3.68
N ASP A 220 10.36 16.32 4.04
CA ASP A 220 10.44 17.78 3.87
C ASP A 220 11.34 18.42 4.93
N ASN A 221 11.45 17.80 6.11
CA ASN A 221 12.20 18.29 7.26
C ASN A 221 13.53 17.55 7.45
N ASN A 222 14.41 18.11 8.26
CA ASN A 222 15.63 17.47 8.72
C ASN A 222 15.31 16.15 9.44
N ILE A 223 16.18 15.15 9.28
CA ILE A 223 16.20 13.99 10.15
C ILE A 223 16.75 14.47 11.48
N ARG A 224 15.96 14.36 12.53
CA ARG A 224 16.35 14.73 13.90
C ARG A 224 16.31 13.50 14.78
N ILE A 225 17.44 13.22 15.45
CA ILE A 225 17.63 12.05 16.31
C ILE A 225 17.89 12.53 17.71
N GLU A 226 16.89 12.43 18.58
CA GLU A 226 17.01 12.75 20.00
C GLU A 226 17.75 11.62 20.73
N TYR A 227 18.87 11.93 21.38
CA TYR A 227 19.70 10.91 22.03
C TYR A 227 19.00 10.19 23.18
N ALA A 228 18.09 10.88 23.88
CA ALA A 228 17.31 10.30 24.97
C ALA A 228 16.34 9.20 24.51
N ALA A 229 15.98 9.16 23.22
CA ALA A 229 15.13 8.13 22.65
C ALA A 229 15.90 6.85 22.27
N LEU A 230 17.24 6.88 22.31
CA LEU A 230 18.09 5.79 21.85
C LEU A 230 18.42 4.79 22.96
N THR A 231 18.48 3.53 22.60
CA THR A 231 19.22 2.54 23.38
C THR A 231 20.69 2.66 23.04
N ILE A 232 21.49 3.12 24.02
CA ILE A 232 22.92 3.38 23.81
C ILE A 232 23.72 2.26 24.45
N GLN A 233 24.63 1.66 23.69
CA GLN A 233 25.57 0.65 24.14
C GLN A 233 26.99 1.01 23.69
N ASN A 234 27.94 1.01 24.58
CA ASN A 234 29.34 1.36 24.27
C ASN A 234 29.47 2.72 23.54
N GLN A 235 28.69 3.72 23.98
CA GLN A 235 28.64 5.07 23.39
C GLN A 235 28.09 5.12 21.92
N VAL A 236 27.43 4.05 21.45
CA VAL A 236 26.78 3.97 20.14
C VAL A 236 25.28 3.84 20.30
N GLY A 237 24.54 4.73 19.68
CA GLY A 237 23.09 4.65 19.52
C GLY A 237 22.74 4.21 18.09
N HIS A 238 21.79 3.30 17.94
CA HIS A 238 21.36 2.80 16.64
C HIS A 238 20.04 3.43 16.21
N VAL A 239 19.94 3.78 14.91
CA VAL A 239 18.70 4.22 14.27
C VAL A 239 18.52 3.53 12.92
N TRP A 240 17.26 3.30 12.57
CA TRP A 240 16.89 2.76 11.25
C TRP A 240 16.09 3.81 10.49
N LEU A 241 16.49 4.03 9.26
CA LEU A 241 15.83 4.92 8.31
C LEU A 241 15.41 4.12 7.09
N VAL A 242 14.22 4.40 6.59
CA VAL A 242 13.66 3.74 5.40
C VAL A 242 13.38 4.79 4.35
N GLU A 243 13.72 4.52 3.09
CA GLU A 243 13.46 5.46 2.00
C GLU A 243 12.00 5.91 1.98
N ARG A 244 11.77 7.21 1.80
CA ARG A 244 10.44 7.84 1.73
C ARG A 244 9.58 7.68 3.00
N ASP A 245 10.18 7.28 4.10
CA ASP A 245 9.51 7.19 5.40
C ASP A 245 10.08 8.27 6.33
N ALA A 246 9.24 9.16 6.84
CA ALA A 246 9.65 10.25 7.72
C ALA A 246 10.04 9.76 9.13
N THR A 247 9.74 8.50 9.47
CA THR A 247 9.97 7.94 10.80
C THR A 247 11.46 7.67 11.03
N VAL A 248 11.95 8.06 12.20
CA VAL A 248 13.24 7.60 12.74
C VAL A 248 12.95 6.44 13.68
N TYR A 249 13.37 5.24 13.30
CA TYR A 249 13.16 4.05 14.12
C TYR A 249 14.33 3.84 15.07
N THR A 250 14.06 3.58 16.33
CA THR A 250 15.07 3.31 17.36
C THR A 250 15.34 1.82 17.58
N ALA A 251 14.65 0.97 16.83
CA ALA A 251 14.88 -0.45 16.68
C ALA A 251 14.62 -0.86 15.23
N ALA A 252 15.13 -2.01 14.79
CA ALA A 252 14.90 -2.51 13.44
C ALA A 252 13.40 -2.67 13.16
N PRO A 253 12.84 -1.91 12.20
CA PRO A 253 11.41 -1.98 11.90
C PRO A 253 11.07 -3.28 11.19
N ASP A 254 9.90 -3.84 11.48
CA ASP A 254 9.32 -4.87 10.63
C ASP A 254 8.72 -4.21 9.39
N LEU A 255 9.39 -4.37 8.26
CA LEU A 255 8.99 -3.78 6.98
C LEU A 255 8.14 -4.72 6.12
N ARG A 256 7.79 -5.89 6.65
CA ARG A 256 6.98 -6.88 5.95
C ARG A 256 5.58 -6.32 5.69
N GLN A 257 5.08 -6.58 4.51
CA GLN A 257 3.73 -6.18 4.10
C GLN A 257 2.95 -7.42 3.72
N ILE A 258 1.99 -7.81 4.55
CA ILE A 258 1.23 -9.05 4.38
C ILE A 258 -0.26 -8.73 4.28
N SER A 259 -0.82 -8.94 3.08
CA SER A 259 -2.24 -8.75 2.81
C SER A 259 -2.67 -9.62 1.63
N SER A 260 -3.80 -10.29 1.75
CA SER A 260 -4.44 -10.98 0.64
C SER A 260 -5.44 -10.12 -0.14
N THR A 261 -5.60 -8.86 0.25
CA THR A 261 -6.58 -7.93 -0.34
C THR A 261 -5.95 -6.67 -0.95
N ASP A 262 -4.84 -6.16 -0.39
CA ASP A 262 -4.17 -4.98 -0.92
C ASP A 262 -3.43 -5.31 -2.23
N ALA A 263 -3.61 -4.49 -3.24
CA ALA A 263 -2.96 -4.64 -4.54
C ALA A 263 -1.72 -3.73 -4.65
N ARG A 264 -0.61 -4.16 -4.06
CA ARG A 264 0.68 -3.42 -4.08
C ARG A 264 1.57 -3.79 -5.26
N ALA A 265 1.42 -5.00 -5.80
CA ALA A 265 2.11 -5.42 -7.02
C ALA A 265 1.33 -5.01 -8.28
N VAL A 266 2.02 -4.95 -9.42
CA VAL A 266 1.44 -4.57 -10.71
C VAL A 266 1.93 -5.55 -11.78
N TRP A 267 1.00 -6.16 -12.50
CA TRP A 267 1.33 -6.88 -13.73
C TRP A 267 1.68 -5.88 -14.83
N LEU A 268 2.87 -6.00 -15.39
CA LEU A 268 3.33 -5.16 -16.49
C LEU A 268 2.81 -5.68 -17.84
N ASP A 269 2.86 -6.99 -18.02
CA ASP A 269 2.29 -7.76 -19.12
C ASP A 269 1.88 -9.16 -18.61
N ARG A 270 1.60 -10.13 -19.50
CA ARG A 270 1.25 -11.50 -19.10
C ARG A 270 2.38 -12.25 -18.37
N ARG A 271 3.64 -11.83 -18.48
CA ARG A 271 4.82 -12.51 -17.95
C ARG A 271 5.40 -11.81 -16.73
N LEU A 272 5.44 -10.48 -16.73
CA LEU A 272 6.19 -9.69 -15.78
C LEU A 272 5.30 -9.06 -14.72
N VAL A 273 5.69 -9.23 -13.46
CA VAL A 273 5.05 -8.60 -12.30
C VAL A 273 6.07 -7.76 -11.57
N LYS A 274 5.77 -6.49 -11.35
CA LYS A 274 6.56 -5.61 -10.49
C LYS A 274 5.97 -5.55 -9.10
N TRP A 275 6.79 -5.82 -8.10
CA TRP A 275 6.38 -5.77 -6.70
C TRP A 275 7.23 -4.75 -5.95
N PRO A 276 6.71 -3.52 -5.73
CA PRO A 276 7.39 -2.49 -4.96
C PRO A 276 7.79 -2.97 -3.57
N ARG A 277 8.98 -2.55 -3.12
CA ARG A 277 9.55 -2.86 -1.80
C ARG A 277 9.93 -4.33 -1.56
N VAL A 278 9.71 -5.22 -2.51
CA VAL A 278 10.10 -6.63 -2.44
C VAL A 278 11.17 -6.93 -3.50
N SER A 279 12.21 -7.66 -3.13
CA SER A 279 13.30 -8.09 -4.01
C SER A 279 13.82 -9.46 -3.56
N GLY A 280 14.67 -10.09 -4.36
CA GLY A 280 15.27 -11.39 -4.06
C GLY A 280 14.47 -12.56 -4.60
N SER A 281 14.61 -13.72 -3.97
CA SER A 281 13.99 -14.99 -4.37
C SER A 281 12.82 -15.39 -3.46
N GLY A 282 12.29 -16.58 -3.67
CA GLY A 282 11.19 -17.13 -2.85
C GLY A 282 9.81 -16.58 -3.21
N VAL A 283 9.68 -15.88 -4.35
CA VAL A 283 8.39 -15.31 -4.77
C VAL A 283 7.56 -16.36 -5.50
N ARG A 284 6.30 -16.47 -5.08
CA ARG A 284 5.31 -17.38 -5.66
C ARG A 284 3.99 -16.67 -5.92
N LEU A 285 3.29 -17.10 -6.95
CA LEU A 285 1.92 -16.72 -7.25
C LEU A 285 0.98 -17.85 -6.81
N CYS A 286 0.30 -17.67 -5.70
CA CYS A 286 -0.67 -18.63 -5.18
C CYS A 286 -2.06 -18.33 -5.73
N HIS A 287 -2.86 -19.37 -5.97
CA HIS A 287 -4.19 -19.25 -6.56
C HIS A 287 -5.22 -20.11 -5.82
N SER A 288 -6.47 -19.66 -5.83
CA SER A 288 -7.61 -20.41 -5.31
C SER A 288 -8.87 -20.11 -6.12
N ALA A 289 -9.48 -21.15 -6.66
CA ALA A 289 -10.73 -21.04 -7.43
C ALA A 289 -11.92 -20.63 -6.57
N THR A 290 -11.87 -20.91 -5.28
CA THR A 290 -12.94 -20.61 -4.31
C THR A 290 -12.66 -19.39 -3.44
N GLY A 291 -11.47 -18.75 -3.60
CA GLY A 291 -11.14 -17.52 -2.89
C GLY A 291 -10.75 -17.71 -1.42
N GLN A 292 -10.10 -18.82 -1.07
CA GLN A 292 -9.83 -19.24 0.31
C GLN A 292 -8.40 -18.95 0.79
N ILE A 293 -7.56 -18.27 -0.01
CA ILE A 293 -6.17 -18.00 0.39
C ILE A 293 -6.13 -17.06 1.59
N GLN A 294 -5.45 -17.52 2.63
CA GLN A 294 -5.10 -16.76 3.83
C GLN A 294 -3.59 -16.71 3.99
N VAL A 295 -3.08 -15.58 4.40
CA VAL A 295 -1.66 -15.31 4.61
C VAL A 295 -1.44 -14.65 5.97
N ALA A 296 -0.40 -15.08 6.68
CA ALA A 296 0.05 -14.46 7.92
C ALA A 296 1.58 -14.51 7.99
N ALA A 297 2.19 -13.56 8.73
CA ALA A 297 3.63 -13.54 8.95
C ALA A 297 4.11 -14.86 9.57
N ASP A 298 5.25 -15.32 9.10
CA ASP A 298 5.93 -16.51 9.61
C ASP A 298 5.08 -17.80 9.60
N ALA A 299 4.00 -17.82 8.81
CA ALA A 299 3.11 -18.96 8.59
C ALA A 299 3.21 -19.47 7.15
N ALA A 300 2.81 -20.71 6.93
CA ALA A 300 2.61 -21.22 5.57
C ALA A 300 1.32 -20.64 4.97
N VAL A 301 1.28 -20.47 3.64
CA VAL A 301 0.05 -20.10 2.93
C VAL A 301 -1.02 -21.14 3.15
N GLN A 302 -2.24 -20.73 3.45
CA GLN A 302 -3.38 -21.60 3.65
C GLN A 302 -4.44 -21.37 2.56
N GLY A 303 -5.25 -22.37 2.25
CA GLY A 303 -6.39 -22.29 1.34
C GLY A 303 -6.05 -22.06 -0.14
N ALA A 304 -4.78 -22.20 -0.53
CA ALA A 304 -4.37 -22.18 -1.92
C ALA A 304 -4.59 -23.55 -2.57
N ASP A 305 -5.12 -23.57 -3.80
CA ASP A 305 -5.21 -24.76 -4.63
C ASP A 305 -3.83 -25.13 -5.22
N GLY A 306 -2.92 -24.17 -5.31
CA GLY A 306 -1.54 -24.32 -5.74
C GLY A 306 -0.83 -22.99 -5.83
N CYS A 307 0.49 -23.05 -6.05
CA CYS A 307 1.31 -21.84 -6.26
C CYS A 307 2.32 -22.08 -7.40
N LEU A 308 2.53 -21.07 -8.24
CA LEU A 308 3.58 -21.02 -9.25
C LEU A 308 4.81 -20.33 -8.67
N SER A 309 6.00 -20.87 -8.90
CA SER A 309 7.24 -20.16 -8.58
C SER A 309 7.52 -19.09 -9.63
N LEU A 310 7.85 -17.88 -9.19
CA LEU A 310 8.31 -16.80 -10.05
C LEU A 310 9.82 -16.62 -9.91
N ASP A 311 10.47 -16.34 -11.03
CA ASP A 311 11.91 -16.08 -11.03
C ASP A 311 12.17 -14.56 -10.97
N ALA A 312 13.19 -14.15 -10.22
CA ALA A 312 13.63 -12.75 -10.24
C ALA A 312 14.09 -12.38 -11.66
N PHE A 313 13.52 -11.33 -12.22
CA PHE A 313 13.84 -10.89 -13.58
C PHE A 313 15.05 -9.95 -13.54
N SER A 314 16.16 -10.41 -14.10
CA SER A 314 17.43 -9.65 -14.16
C SER A 314 17.60 -8.85 -15.46
N GLY A 315 16.69 -9.01 -16.42
CA GLY A 315 16.72 -8.30 -17.69
C GLY A 315 16.22 -6.85 -17.60
N SER A 316 16.33 -6.11 -18.69
CA SER A 316 15.72 -4.80 -18.82
C SER A 316 14.22 -4.94 -19.14
N VAL A 317 13.37 -4.27 -18.37
CA VAL A 317 11.94 -4.16 -18.71
C VAL A 317 11.82 -3.46 -20.08
N PRO A 318 11.01 -3.99 -21.01
CA PRO A 318 10.80 -3.36 -22.31
C PRO A 318 10.45 -1.86 -22.18
N ALA A 319 11.03 -1.00 -23.01
CA ALA A 319 10.93 0.45 -22.88
C ALA A 319 9.49 0.97 -22.84
N ALA A 320 8.59 0.37 -23.63
CA ALA A 320 7.17 0.73 -23.64
C ALA A 320 6.49 0.42 -22.28
N LEU A 321 6.80 -0.73 -21.68
CA LEU A 321 6.29 -1.10 -20.35
C LEU A 321 6.89 -0.22 -19.26
N ALA A 322 8.20 0.06 -19.32
CA ALA A 322 8.87 0.94 -18.39
C ALA A 322 8.26 2.35 -18.41
N GLN A 323 7.95 2.89 -19.60
CA GLN A 323 7.29 4.17 -19.75
C GLN A 323 5.83 4.15 -19.26
N ARG A 324 5.07 3.10 -19.58
CA ARG A 324 3.67 2.94 -19.13
C ARG A 324 3.56 2.90 -17.61
N PHE A 325 4.47 2.18 -16.96
CA PHE A 325 4.46 1.96 -15.51
C PHE A 325 5.54 2.75 -14.76
N LYS A 326 5.98 3.88 -15.29
CA LYS A 326 7.05 4.72 -14.72
C LYS A 326 6.79 5.18 -13.28
N TYR A 327 5.53 5.22 -12.85
CA TYR A 327 5.16 5.61 -11.49
C TYR A 327 5.26 4.47 -10.47
N VAL A 328 5.46 3.24 -10.91
CA VAL A 328 5.67 2.09 -10.04
C VAL A 328 7.16 2.00 -9.72
N ALA A 329 7.59 2.72 -8.68
CA ALA A 329 8.99 2.81 -8.30
C ALA A 329 9.40 1.69 -7.32
N GLY A 330 10.71 1.40 -7.27
CA GLY A 330 11.35 0.48 -6.33
C GLY A 330 10.98 -0.99 -6.53
N GLY A 331 11.55 -1.87 -5.70
CA GLY A 331 11.30 -3.30 -5.68
C GLY A 331 11.78 -4.10 -6.89
N GLY A 332 11.49 -5.39 -6.90
CA GLY A 332 11.87 -6.32 -7.94
C GLY A 332 10.82 -6.47 -9.03
N VAL A 333 11.28 -6.95 -10.17
CA VAL A 333 10.44 -7.49 -11.23
C VAL A 333 10.59 -9.00 -11.21
N PHE A 334 9.48 -9.71 -11.31
CA PHE A 334 9.43 -11.16 -11.26
C PHE A 334 8.80 -11.69 -12.55
N SER A 335 9.28 -12.83 -13.02
CA SER A 335 8.87 -13.44 -14.27
C SER A 335 8.15 -14.76 -14.03
N VAL A 336 7.01 -14.93 -14.67
CA VAL A 336 6.35 -16.24 -14.78
C VAL A 336 7.17 -17.12 -15.71
N ARG A 337 7.36 -18.40 -15.34
CA ARG A 337 8.08 -19.39 -16.15
C ARG A 337 7.31 -19.77 -17.40
N ASP A 338 8.02 -20.08 -18.47
CA ASP A 338 7.41 -20.45 -19.76
C ASP A 338 6.39 -21.59 -19.64
N ALA A 339 6.70 -22.59 -18.83
CA ALA A 339 5.83 -23.74 -18.59
C ALA A 339 4.47 -23.37 -17.97
N ASP A 340 4.37 -22.22 -17.30
CA ASP A 340 3.17 -21.79 -16.59
C ASP A 340 2.35 -20.71 -17.34
N LEU A 341 2.90 -20.13 -18.41
CA LEU A 341 2.23 -19.04 -19.15
C LEU A 341 0.85 -19.45 -19.69
N ALA A 342 0.72 -20.67 -20.18
CA ALA A 342 -0.56 -21.19 -20.69
C ALA A 342 -1.66 -21.30 -19.62
N ARG A 343 -1.30 -21.31 -18.34
CA ARG A 343 -2.24 -21.39 -17.21
C ARG A 343 -2.83 -20.04 -16.82
N LEU A 344 -2.15 -18.94 -17.14
CA LEU A 344 -2.51 -17.60 -16.67
C LEU A 344 -3.95 -17.18 -17.02
N PRO A 345 -4.51 -17.45 -18.22
CA PRO A 345 -5.89 -17.08 -18.51
C PRO A 345 -6.90 -17.68 -17.52
N ALA A 346 -6.69 -18.93 -17.10
CA ALA A 346 -7.55 -19.59 -16.11
C ALA A 346 -7.27 -19.11 -14.68
N LEU A 347 -6.01 -18.79 -14.36
CA LEU A 347 -5.63 -18.31 -13.05
C LEU A 347 -6.16 -16.90 -12.78
N HIS A 348 -6.21 -16.02 -13.78
CA HIS A 348 -6.79 -14.67 -13.63
C HIS A 348 -8.32 -14.67 -13.37
N GLN A 349 -8.98 -15.82 -13.45
CA GLN A 349 -10.38 -15.99 -13.02
C GLN A 349 -10.51 -16.35 -11.52
N GLN A 350 -9.39 -16.53 -10.82
CA GLN A 350 -9.32 -17.01 -9.45
C GLN A 350 -8.82 -15.91 -8.51
N GLN A 351 -8.87 -16.17 -7.21
CA GLN A 351 -8.06 -15.40 -6.26
C GLN A 351 -6.59 -15.62 -6.57
N LEU A 352 -5.84 -14.52 -6.71
CA LEU A 352 -4.39 -14.55 -6.89
C LEU A 352 -3.72 -13.75 -5.78
N VAL A 353 -2.76 -14.36 -5.12
CA VAL A 353 -1.92 -13.72 -4.08
C VAL A 353 -0.47 -14.01 -4.39
N LEU A 354 0.33 -12.96 -4.53
CA LEU A 354 1.78 -13.03 -4.56
C LEU A 354 2.27 -13.17 -3.12
N VAL A 355 3.15 -14.13 -2.88
CA VAL A 355 3.81 -14.33 -1.60
C VAL A 355 5.31 -14.41 -1.80
N GLN A 356 6.06 -13.83 -0.87
CA GLN A 356 7.49 -14.09 -0.71
C GLN A 356 7.66 -14.95 0.52
N GLU A 357 8.31 -16.09 0.36
CA GLU A 357 8.55 -17.05 1.44
C GLU A 357 10.05 -17.16 1.73
N ASP A 358 10.37 -17.47 2.97
CA ASP A 358 11.72 -17.84 3.39
C ASP A 358 12.07 -19.29 2.95
N ALA A 359 13.27 -19.75 3.30
CA ALA A 359 13.74 -21.09 2.97
C ALA A 359 12.89 -22.21 3.62
N ASN A 360 12.09 -21.90 4.63
CA ASN A 360 11.21 -22.84 5.34
C ASN A 360 9.75 -22.76 4.83
N GLY A 361 9.48 -22.00 3.76
CA GLY A 361 8.14 -21.81 3.21
C GLY A 361 7.24 -20.94 4.09
N LYS A 362 7.83 -20.03 4.88
CA LYS A 362 7.10 -19.10 5.74
C LYS A 362 6.95 -17.75 5.06
N VAL A 363 5.74 -17.21 5.06
CA VAL A 363 5.40 -15.95 4.42
C VAL A 363 6.14 -14.79 5.09
N GLN A 364 6.90 -14.05 4.30
CA GLN A 364 7.60 -12.84 4.68
C GLN A 364 6.93 -11.58 4.09
N ASN A 365 6.35 -11.68 2.91
CA ASN A 365 5.53 -10.64 2.28
C ASN A 365 4.38 -11.29 1.52
N ALA A 366 3.25 -10.60 1.43
CA ALA A 366 2.12 -11.02 0.62
C ALA A 366 1.31 -9.84 0.11
N THR A 367 0.81 -9.94 -1.11
CA THR A 367 -0.03 -8.92 -1.74
C THR A 367 -0.86 -9.53 -2.87
N THR A 368 -1.94 -8.86 -3.24
CA THR A 368 -2.54 -9.05 -4.55
C THR A 368 -1.87 -8.13 -5.57
N ALA A 369 -2.30 -8.17 -6.83
CA ALA A 369 -1.76 -7.33 -7.88
C ALA A 369 -2.84 -6.58 -8.63
N GLN A 370 -2.47 -5.43 -9.21
CA GLN A 370 -3.21 -4.77 -10.28
C GLN A 370 -2.99 -5.57 -11.57
N ILE A 371 -4.06 -5.99 -12.22
CA ILE A 371 -4.00 -6.99 -13.29
C ILE A 371 -4.19 -6.42 -14.70
N ALA A 372 -4.43 -5.12 -14.85
CA ALA A 372 -4.73 -4.52 -16.16
C ALA A 372 -3.65 -4.83 -17.22
N GLY A 373 -2.36 -4.72 -16.87
CA GLY A 373 -1.28 -5.02 -17.82
C GLY A 373 -1.29 -6.46 -18.32
N ALA A 374 -1.61 -7.43 -17.44
CA ALA A 374 -1.74 -8.83 -17.85
C ALA A 374 -2.95 -9.05 -18.75
N LEU A 375 -4.11 -8.46 -18.41
CA LEU A 375 -5.34 -8.65 -19.19
C LEU A 375 -5.22 -8.01 -20.58
N ASP A 376 -4.63 -6.84 -20.70
CA ASP A 376 -4.41 -6.16 -21.98
C ASP A 376 -3.54 -7.00 -22.93
N ASP A 377 -2.52 -7.69 -22.39
CA ASP A 377 -1.63 -8.54 -23.19
C ASP A 377 -2.25 -9.93 -23.47
N LEU A 378 -2.88 -10.56 -22.46
CA LEU A 378 -3.51 -11.88 -22.61
C LEU A 378 -4.68 -11.85 -23.59
N TYR A 379 -5.42 -10.77 -23.64
CA TYR A 379 -6.67 -10.63 -24.39
C TYR A 379 -6.62 -9.51 -25.44
N ALA A 380 -5.44 -9.19 -25.97
CA ALA A 380 -5.27 -8.16 -26.98
C ALA A 380 -6.20 -8.36 -28.20
N ALA A 381 -6.52 -9.61 -28.55
CA ALA A 381 -7.47 -9.95 -29.60
C ALA A 381 -8.91 -9.44 -29.34
N ALA A 382 -9.25 -9.07 -28.09
CA ALA A 382 -10.55 -8.50 -27.77
C ALA A 382 -10.78 -7.12 -28.41
N ASN A 383 -9.71 -6.38 -28.73
CA ASN A 383 -9.78 -5.09 -29.41
C ASN A 383 -10.40 -5.19 -30.83
N GLU A 384 -10.34 -6.37 -31.44
CA GLU A 384 -10.87 -6.63 -32.77
C GLU A 384 -12.34 -7.11 -32.74
N VAL A 385 -12.98 -7.20 -31.58
CA VAL A 385 -14.38 -7.60 -31.44
C VAL A 385 -15.28 -6.36 -31.59
N PRO A 386 -15.95 -6.18 -32.74
CA PRO A 386 -16.60 -4.91 -33.07
C PRO A 386 -18.00 -4.74 -32.47
N ASP A 387 -18.61 -5.82 -31.95
CA ASP A 387 -20.03 -5.93 -31.64
C ASP A 387 -20.28 -6.36 -30.19
N LEU A 388 -19.54 -5.74 -29.25
CA LEU A 388 -19.83 -5.90 -27.83
C LEU A 388 -21.20 -5.28 -27.48
N GLY A 389 -21.85 -5.86 -26.45
CA GLY A 389 -23.20 -5.49 -26.08
C GLY A 389 -24.29 -6.36 -26.75
N ALA A 390 -25.51 -5.82 -26.89
CA ALA A 390 -26.63 -6.48 -27.54
C ALA A 390 -26.81 -5.94 -28.94
N VAL A 391 -26.64 -6.80 -29.96
CA VAL A 391 -26.72 -6.43 -31.37
C VAL A 391 -27.81 -7.25 -32.07
N VAL A 392 -28.77 -6.55 -32.71
CA VAL A 392 -29.80 -7.15 -33.52
C VAL A 392 -29.36 -7.16 -34.99
N ALA A 393 -29.17 -8.32 -35.57
CA ALA A 393 -28.76 -8.46 -36.96
C ALA A 393 -29.17 -9.84 -37.53
N ASN A 394 -29.44 -9.87 -38.82
CA ASN A 394 -29.65 -11.11 -39.56
C ASN A 394 -30.66 -12.08 -38.90
N GLY A 395 -31.80 -11.55 -38.44
CA GLY A 395 -32.86 -12.34 -37.83
C GLY A 395 -32.50 -12.95 -36.47
N SER A 396 -31.53 -12.38 -35.77
CA SER A 396 -31.10 -12.83 -34.43
C SER A 396 -30.65 -11.64 -33.58
N THR A 397 -30.54 -11.88 -32.26
CA THR A 397 -29.93 -10.95 -31.32
C THR A 397 -28.74 -11.63 -30.68
N SER A 398 -27.56 -11.03 -30.81
CA SER A 398 -26.33 -11.48 -30.13
C SER A 398 -26.07 -10.64 -28.90
N PHE A 399 -25.58 -11.27 -27.84
CA PHE A 399 -25.14 -10.63 -26.59
C PHE A 399 -23.70 -10.96 -26.39
N LYS A 400 -22.84 -9.95 -26.22
CA LYS A 400 -21.40 -10.12 -25.98
C LYS A 400 -20.92 -9.22 -24.86
N LEU A 401 -20.20 -9.83 -23.90
CA LEU A 401 -19.62 -9.14 -22.76
C LEU A 401 -18.14 -9.51 -22.64
N TRP A 402 -17.26 -8.52 -22.63
CA TRP A 402 -15.87 -8.74 -22.25
C TRP A 402 -15.75 -8.79 -20.72
N ALA A 403 -15.54 -9.99 -20.19
CA ALA A 403 -15.38 -10.25 -18.75
C ALA A 403 -14.33 -11.37 -18.54
N PRO A 404 -13.06 -11.10 -18.83
CA PRO A 404 -12.02 -12.13 -18.90
C PRO A 404 -11.74 -12.80 -17.55
N THR A 405 -12.00 -12.11 -16.43
CA THR A 405 -11.82 -12.61 -15.06
C THR A 405 -13.03 -13.33 -14.49
N ALA A 406 -14.15 -13.35 -15.20
CA ALA A 406 -15.34 -14.05 -14.75
C ALA A 406 -15.16 -15.57 -14.86
N GLN A 407 -15.64 -16.31 -13.85
CA GLN A 407 -15.71 -17.77 -13.83
C GLN A 407 -16.93 -18.29 -14.59
N ALA A 408 -18.04 -17.54 -14.55
CA ALA A 408 -19.24 -17.84 -15.29
C ALA A 408 -20.01 -16.54 -15.59
N VAL A 409 -20.67 -16.49 -16.75
CA VAL A 409 -21.60 -15.42 -17.11
C VAL A 409 -22.87 -16.05 -17.63
N SER A 410 -24.02 -15.53 -17.20
CA SER A 410 -25.33 -15.87 -17.74
C SER A 410 -26.08 -14.60 -18.14
N LEU A 411 -26.79 -14.70 -19.24
CA LEU A 411 -27.74 -13.67 -19.68
C LEU A 411 -29.05 -13.84 -18.90
N VAL A 412 -29.49 -12.80 -18.21
CA VAL A 412 -30.82 -12.68 -17.62
C VAL A 412 -31.66 -11.79 -18.52
N LEU A 413 -32.56 -12.41 -19.28
CA LEU A 413 -33.35 -11.75 -20.30
C LEU A 413 -34.82 -11.67 -19.90
N SER A 414 -35.40 -10.49 -19.96
CA SER A 414 -36.82 -10.24 -19.70
C SER A 414 -37.52 -9.75 -20.98
N THR A 415 -38.38 -10.59 -21.53
CA THR A 415 -39.13 -10.31 -22.72
C THR A 415 -40.58 -9.95 -22.40
N PRO A 416 -41.15 -8.88 -22.97
CA PRO A 416 -42.57 -8.56 -22.81
C PRO A 416 -43.46 -9.68 -23.36
N VAL A 417 -44.54 -9.98 -22.65
CA VAL A 417 -45.60 -10.88 -23.08
C VAL A 417 -46.96 -10.19 -22.91
N ASN A 418 -47.96 -10.64 -23.66
CA ASN A 418 -49.33 -10.10 -23.61
C ASN A 418 -49.39 -8.56 -23.80
N GLY A 419 -48.77 -8.03 -24.81
CA GLY A 419 -48.76 -6.59 -25.13
C GLY A 419 -47.97 -5.74 -24.14
N GLY A 420 -47.03 -6.33 -23.39
CA GLY A 420 -46.15 -5.62 -22.46
C GLY A 420 -46.63 -5.56 -21.00
N MET A 421 -47.83 -6.11 -20.72
CA MET A 421 -48.35 -6.10 -19.35
C MET A 421 -47.64 -7.07 -18.38
N LEU A 422 -46.99 -8.08 -18.92
CA LEU A 422 -46.16 -9.06 -18.17
C LEU A 422 -44.81 -9.25 -18.81
N SER A 423 -43.83 -9.71 -18.07
CA SER A 423 -42.52 -10.07 -18.58
C SER A 423 -42.18 -11.51 -18.23
N ARG A 424 -41.63 -12.24 -19.18
CA ARG A 424 -41.07 -13.55 -18.99
C ARG A 424 -39.55 -13.40 -18.83
N THR A 425 -39.02 -13.82 -17.70
CA THR A 425 -37.58 -13.80 -17.44
C THR A 425 -36.97 -15.19 -17.62
N SER A 426 -35.88 -15.27 -18.35
CA SER A 426 -35.05 -16.47 -18.48
C SER A 426 -33.60 -16.15 -18.06
N THR A 427 -32.89 -17.18 -17.57
CA THR A 427 -31.46 -17.10 -17.27
C THR A 427 -30.74 -18.20 -18.04
N GLU A 428 -29.82 -17.84 -18.90
CA GLU A 428 -29.14 -18.77 -19.78
C GLU A 428 -27.62 -18.56 -19.74
N PRO A 429 -26.81 -19.65 -19.62
CA PRO A 429 -25.37 -19.55 -19.59
C PRO A 429 -24.83 -19.03 -20.92
N MET A 430 -23.78 -18.22 -20.86
CA MET A 430 -23.04 -17.72 -22.02
C MET A 430 -21.77 -18.55 -22.23
N THR A 431 -21.25 -18.59 -23.44
CA THR A 431 -20.03 -19.28 -23.82
C THR A 431 -18.88 -18.29 -23.88
N ARG A 432 -17.75 -18.66 -23.24
CA ARG A 432 -16.52 -17.85 -23.25
C ARG A 432 -15.64 -18.21 -24.44
N ASP A 433 -15.19 -17.21 -25.15
CA ASP A 433 -14.06 -17.33 -26.09
C ASP A 433 -12.74 -17.20 -25.32
N ALA A 434 -11.85 -18.18 -25.45
CA ALA A 434 -10.61 -18.24 -24.69
C ALA A 434 -9.56 -17.21 -25.15
N ALA A 435 -9.58 -16.82 -26.43
CA ALA A 435 -8.60 -15.90 -27.00
C ALA A 435 -8.91 -14.44 -26.67
N THR A 436 -10.19 -14.09 -26.62
CA THR A 436 -10.65 -12.72 -26.39
C THR A 436 -11.13 -12.48 -24.97
N GLY A 437 -11.48 -13.52 -24.21
CA GLY A 437 -12.13 -13.38 -22.90
C GLY A 437 -13.58 -12.89 -22.98
N VAL A 438 -14.15 -12.84 -24.20
CA VAL A 438 -15.53 -12.40 -24.44
C VAL A 438 -16.48 -13.57 -24.18
N TRP A 439 -17.55 -13.28 -23.46
CA TRP A 439 -18.68 -14.17 -23.26
C TRP A 439 -19.77 -13.84 -24.27
N SER A 440 -20.36 -14.84 -24.90
CA SER A 440 -21.36 -14.64 -25.94
C SER A 440 -22.54 -15.59 -25.83
N LEU A 441 -23.71 -15.10 -26.26
CA LEU A 441 -24.93 -15.90 -26.44
C LEU A 441 -25.70 -15.30 -27.62
N ARG A 442 -26.24 -16.15 -28.52
CA ARG A 442 -27.08 -15.76 -29.64
C ARG A 442 -28.48 -16.30 -29.48
N LYS A 443 -29.46 -15.44 -29.63
CA LYS A 443 -30.89 -15.76 -29.57
C LYS A 443 -31.54 -15.57 -30.95
N PRO A 444 -32.43 -16.45 -31.38
CA PRO A 444 -33.20 -16.26 -32.62
C PRO A 444 -34.15 -15.07 -32.48
N GLY A 445 -34.38 -14.39 -33.58
CA GLY A 445 -35.29 -13.26 -33.66
C GLY A 445 -34.72 -11.91 -33.19
N SER A 446 -35.46 -10.85 -33.50
CA SER A 446 -35.20 -9.52 -32.96
C SER A 446 -35.78 -9.44 -31.54
N LEU A 447 -34.95 -9.14 -30.57
CA LEU A 447 -35.33 -8.88 -29.18
C LEU A 447 -35.40 -7.38 -28.88
N GLN A 448 -35.63 -6.54 -29.89
CA GLN A 448 -35.78 -5.08 -29.73
C GLN A 448 -36.76 -4.76 -28.60
N GLY A 449 -36.30 -3.91 -27.64
CA GLY A 449 -37.08 -3.46 -26.50
C GLY A 449 -37.07 -4.44 -25.30
N ALA A 450 -36.52 -5.64 -25.46
CA ALA A 450 -36.35 -6.56 -24.32
C ALA A 450 -35.34 -6.00 -23.31
N SER A 451 -35.61 -6.18 -22.02
CA SER A 451 -34.67 -5.82 -20.96
C SER A 451 -33.75 -6.99 -20.62
N TYR A 452 -32.51 -6.68 -20.32
CA TYR A 452 -31.54 -7.72 -19.92
C TYR A 452 -30.53 -7.23 -18.90
N ARG A 453 -29.89 -8.18 -18.22
CA ARG A 453 -28.73 -8.00 -17.37
C ARG A 453 -27.81 -9.20 -17.51
N TYR A 454 -26.57 -9.05 -17.05
CA TYR A 454 -25.66 -10.18 -16.92
C TYR A 454 -25.54 -10.61 -15.47
N GLN A 455 -25.65 -11.91 -15.22
CA GLN A 455 -25.25 -12.51 -13.95
C GLN A 455 -23.82 -12.98 -14.08
N VAL A 456 -22.88 -12.29 -13.41
CA VAL A 456 -21.45 -12.52 -13.51
C VAL A 456 -20.96 -13.14 -12.20
N GLN A 457 -20.38 -14.34 -12.29
CA GLN A 457 -19.68 -14.96 -11.18
C GLN A 457 -18.20 -14.61 -11.25
N VAL A 458 -17.69 -13.89 -10.26
CA VAL A 458 -16.34 -13.35 -10.25
C VAL A 458 -15.77 -13.32 -8.84
N PHE A 459 -14.46 -13.48 -8.72
CA PHE A 459 -13.76 -13.25 -7.46
C PHE A 459 -13.59 -11.73 -7.22
N VAL A 460 -13.99 -11.27 -6.04
CA VAL A 460 -13.84 -9.88 -5.58
C VAL A 460 -12.94 -9.87 -4.36
N LYS A 461 -11.89 -9.07 -4.42
CA LYS A 461 -10.92 -8.91 -3.32
C LYS A 461 -11.64 -8.47 -2.03
N GLY A 462 -11.32 -9.11 -0.91
CA GLY A 462 -11.92 -8.84 0.39
C GLY A 462 -13.35 -9.34 0.58
N THR A 463 -14.02 -9.81 -0.49
CA THR A 463 -15.40 -10.31 -0.42
C THR A 463 -15.48 -11.81 -0.73
N GLY A 464 -14.62 -12.30 -1.65
CA GLY A 464 -14.63 -13.69 -2.11
C GLY A 464 -15.33 -13.86 -3.45
N LEU A 465 -15.81 -15.09 -3.71
CA LEU A 465 -16.53 -15.41 -4.95
C LEU A 465 -17.98 -14.94 -4.84
N VAL A 466 -18.37 -14.04 -5.73
CA VAL A 466 -19.71 -13.43 -5.76
C VAL A 466 -20.41 -13.64 -7.10
N LYS A 467 -21.74 -13.59 -7.09
CA LYS A 467 -22.58 -13.54 -8.27
C LYS A 467 -23.26 -12.17 -8.32
N ASN A 468 -22.78 -11.31 -9.20
CA ASN A 468 -23.33 -9.97 -9.39
C ASN A 468 -24.33 -9.96 -10.55
N LEU A 469 -25.43 -9.28 -10.37
CA LEU A 469 -26.40 -9.02 -11.42
C LEU A 469 -26.23 -7.56 -11.87
N VAL A 470 -25.66 -7.38 -13.07
CA VAL A 470 -25.18 -6.09 -13.56
C VAL A 470 -25.78 -5.71 -14.90
N THR A 471 -25.86 -4.41 -15.17
CA THR A 471 -26.15 -3.87 -16.50
C THR A 471 -24.98 -4.08 -17.44
N ASP A 472 -25.24 -4.05 -18.73
CA ASP A 472 -24.22 -4.16 -19.77
C ASP A 472 -23.46 -2.83 -19.93
N PRO A 473 -22.11 -2.80 -19.77
CA PRO A 473 -21.33 -1.59 -19.99
C PRO A 473 -21.36 -1.09 -21.44
N TYR A 474 -21.73 -1.94 -22.39
CA TYR A 474 -21.85 -1.60 -23.82
C TYR A 474 -23.28 -1.31 -24.24
N SER A 475 -24.22 -1.18 -23.30
CA SER A 475 -25.64 -0.99 -23.58
C SER A 475 -25.91 0.34 -24.30
N LEU A 476 -26.65 0.29 -25.40
CA LEU A 476 -27.14 1.48 -26.11
C LEU A 476 -28.42 2.06 -25.49
N GLY A 477 -29.13 1.29 -24.67
CA GLY A 477 -30.35 1.72 -24.01
C GLY A 477 -30.44 1.21 -22.58
N LEU A 478 -30.98 2.03 -21.67
CA LEU A 478 -31.26 1.67 -20.29
C LEU A 478 -32.76 1.76 -20.01
N GLY A 479 -33.25 0.86 -19.21
CA GLY A 479 -34.60 0.91 -18.66
C GLY A 479 -34.77 2.03 -17.62
N LEU A 480 -36.00 2.27 -17.22
CA LEU A 480 -36.32 3.27 -16.21
C LEU A 480 -35.52 3.03 -14.91
N GLY A 481 -34.86 4.08 -14.43
CA GLY A 481 -33.98 4.01 -13.25
C GLY A 481 -32.60 3.41 -13.51
N GLY A 482 -32.23 3.08 -14.76
CA GLY A 482 -30.88 2.62 -15.14
C GLY A 482 -30.50 1.21 -14.64
N GLN A 483 -31.46 0.44 -14.10
CA GLN A 483 -31.17 -0.86 -13.46
C GLN A 483 -31.17 -2.05 -14.42
N GLN A 484 -31.54 -1.84 -15.67
CA GLN A 484 -31.57 -2.87 -16.72
C GLN A 484 -31.09 -2.27 -18.02
N SER A 485 -30.35 -3.03 -18.77
CA SER A 485 -30.04 -2.71 -20.16
C SER A 485 -31.21 -3.08 -21.04
N VAL A 486 -31.40 -2.36 -22.13
CA VAL A 486 -32.47 -2.60 -23.12
C VAL A 486 -31.83 -2.87 -24.48
N VAL A 487 -32.30 -3.90 -25.16
CA VAL A 487 -31.86 -4.21 -26.51
C VAL A 487 -32.37 -3.10 -27.45
N MET A 488 -31.43 -2.38 -28.08
CA MET A 488 -31.72 -1.25 -28.96
C MET A 488 -31.08 -1.48 -30.32
N ASP A 489 -31.93 -1.55 -31.35
CA ASP A 489 -31.50 -1.42 -32.75
C ASP A 489 -31.71 0.02 -33.20
N LEU A 490 -30.65 0.80 -33.29
CA LEU A 490 -30.71 2.21 -33.68
C LEU A 490 -31.19 2.40 -35.14
N ASN A 491 -31.19 1.34 -35.96
CA ASN A 491 -31.72 1.37 -37.33
C ASN A 491 -33.22 1.05 -37.41
N ALA A 492 -33.81 0.56 -36.34
CA ALA A 492 -35.24 0.25 -36.31
C ALA A 492 -36.06 1.54 -36.35
N ALA A 493 -37.16 1.53 -37.11
CA ALA A 493 -38.06 2.69 -37.24
C ALA A 493 -38.60 3.17 -35.87
N ALA A 494 -38.78 2.25 -34.92
CA ALA A 494 -39.26 2.57 -33.57
C ALA A 494 -38.26 3.37 -32.70
N THR A 495 -36.98 3.45 -33.08
CA THR A 495 -35.94 4.18 -32.37
C THR A 495 -35.60 5.54 -32.98
N LYS A 496 -36.25 5.87 -34.12
CA LYS A 496 -36.03 7.14 -34.85
C LYS A 496 -37.29 8.00 -34.80
N PRO A 497 -37.17 9.30 -34.49
CA PRO A 497 -38.29 10.23 -34.71
C PRO A 497 -38.73 10.25 -36.17
N ALA A 498 -39.99 10.54 -36.42
CA ALA A 498 -40.51 10.70 -37.78
C ALA A 498 -39.72 11.78 -38.56
N GLY A 499 -39.23 11.43 -39.77
CA GLY A 499 -38.42 12.32 -40.59
C GLY A 499 -36.91 12.39 -40.21
N TRP A 500 -36.43 11.57 -39.27
CA TRP A 500 -35.02 11.59 -38.84
C TRP A 500 -34.04 11.38 -40.00
N ASP A 501 -34.29 10.39 -40.84
CA ASP A 501 -33.42 10.06 -41.99
C ASP A 501 -33.46 11.12 -43.11
N ALA A 502 -34.44 12.01 -43.08
CA ALA A 502 -34.59 13.14 -44.01
C ALA A 502 -34.06 14.46 -43.40
N SER A 503 -33.62 14.46 -42.12
CA SER A 503 -33.06 15.64 -41.48
C SER A 503 -31.70 15.99 -42.05
N ALA A 504 -31.55 17.19 -42.60
CA ALA A 504 -30.24 17.74 -42.93
C ALA A 504 -29.62 18.38 -41.67
N PRO A 505 -28.30 18.31 -41.49
CA PRO A 505 -27.66 19.10 -40.44
C PRO A 505 -27.96 20.59 -40.63
N PRO A 506 -28.14 21.37 -39.56
CA PRO A 506 -28.35 22.81 -39.70
C PRO A 506 -27.21 23.43 -40.50
N ALA A 507 -27.56 24.35 -41.42
CA ALA A 507 -26.53 25.08 -42.17
C ALA A 507 -25.55 25.74 -41.20
N THR A 508 -24.27 25.45 -41.37
CA THR A 508 -23.23 26.14 -40.60
C THR A 508 -23.28 27.60 -40.95
N VAL A 509 -23.70 28.44 -40.01
CA VAL A 509 -23.56 29.89 -40.15
C VAL A 509 -22.05 30.16 -39.96
N SER A 510 -21.39 30.56 -41.05
CA SER A 510 -20.03 31.05 -40.98
C SER A 510 -20.02 32.22 -40.00
N ALA A 511 -19.19 32.15 -38.98
CA ALA A 511 -18.97 33.28 -38.09
C ALA A 511 -18.57 34.50 -38.98
N PRO A 512 -19.13 35.69 -38.75
CA PRO A 512 -18.64 36.86 -39.44
C PRO A 512 -17.17 37.08 -39.11
N SER A 513 -16.36 37.28 -40.17
CA SER A 513 -14.94 37.58 -40.13
C SER A 513 -14.65 38.88 -39.38
#